data_1b9140d3a1896fad5788527f344fbd2a
#
_entry.id   1b9140d3a1896fad5788527f344fbd2a
#
_cell.length_a   1.000
_cell.length_b   1.000
_cell.length_c   1.000
_cell.angle_alpha   90.00
_cell.angle_beta   90.00
_cell.angle_gamma   90.00
#
_symmetry.space_group_name_H-M   'P 1'
#
loop_
_entity.id
_entity.type
_entity.pdbx_description
1 polymer ?
#
loop_
_entity_poly.entity_id
_entity_poly.type
_entity_poly.pdbx_seq_one_letter_code
_entity_poly.pdbx_strand_id
1 'polypeptide(L)'
;RFANEYQRHFLYDEMISSPANQLKFTEELMSSITIDDLNAYFKNYTKANNQIIEITGPEYIKNLPNEDELKRLHNQVESKDIKPYEFIVKEVELIKEDLTGSKIVKKIKFPKTGVVKLTLANGSEIFLKQTKSKKDDIIIRGYSLGGTSQAGDDIYPSAKYTSSILSRADIGELTVSEKENLYPTSFVNLFTYINGQEEGIMGYSTNEYLDGMFKLLYLNFTDLRVNQNHINLFKENKISQYNIDKQNPDHSYNLEYRLKLYQDHPRTLYPTEEFYNQVNLKDVQEFYIDRFKDGGNFNFIIVGDFEFDEIEPLIEKYIGS
;
A
#
# COMPACT_ATOMS: atom_id res chain seq x y z
N ARG A 1 -22.88 -7.50 11.27
CA ARG A 1 -23.16 -6.08 11.57
C ARG A 1 -24.24 -5.94 12.63
N PHE A 2 -25.48 -6.35 12.39
CA PHE A 2 -26.60 -6.20 13.34
C PHE A 2 -26.35 -6.86 14.70
N ALA A 3 -25.72 -8.05 14.74
CA ALA A 3 -25.39 -8.68 16.01
C ALA A 3 -24.48 -7.82 16.89
N ASN A 4 -23.50 -7.14 16.30
CA ASN A 4 -22.62 -6.22 17.03
C ASN A 4 -23.38 -4.96 17.50
N GLU A 5 -24.33 -4.45 16.70
CA GLU A 5 -25.16 -3.31 17.10
C GLU A 5 -26.03 -3.66 18.33
N TYR A 6 -26.64 -4.87 18.33
CA TYR A 6 -27.41 -5.35 19.49
C TYR A 6 -26.52 -5.58 20.71
N GLN A 7 -25.33 -6.15 20.52
CA GLN A 7 -24.36 -6.32 21.60
C GLN A 7 -23.96 -4.99 22.23
N ARG A 8 -23.65 -3.97 21.41
CA ARG A 8 -23.26 -2.64 21.87
C ARG A 8 -24.41 -1.92 22.57
N HIS A 9 -25.61 -2.05 22.05
CA HIS A 9 -26.81 -1.56 22.73
C HIS A 9 -26.98 -2.18 24.10
N PHE A 10 -26.85 -3.50 24.22
CA PHE A 10 -27.01 -4.22 25.48
C PHE A 10 -25.91 -3.88 26.51
N LEU A 11 -24.66 -3.76 26.05
CA LEU A 11 -23.51 -3.54 26.94
C LEU A 11 -23.28 -2.06 27.29
N TYR A 12 -23.60 -1.15 26.39
CA TYR A 12 -23.21 0.26 26.47
C TYR A 12 -24.39 1.23 26.30
N ASP A 13 -25.61 0.72 26.20
CA ASP A 13 -26.84 1.53 25.97
C ASP A 13 -26.77 2.39 24.69
N GLU A 14 -26.01 1.92 23.68
CA GLU A 14 -25.91 2.62 22.41
C GLU A 14 -27.22 2.54 21.63
N MET A 15 -27.58 3.64 20.98
CA MET A 15 -28.82 3.73 20.21
C MET A 15 -28.76 2.82 18.97
N ILE A 16 -29.76 1.95 18.80
CA ILE A 16 -29.97 1.22 17.55
C ILE A 16 -30.70 2.13 16.56
N SER A 17 -30.03 2.45 15.46
CA SER A 17 -30.59 3.30 14.42
C SER A 17 -30.57 2.62 13.05
N SER A 18 -31.57 2.92 12.21
CA SER A 18 -31.55 2.43 10.82
C SER A 18 -30.37 3.04 10.06
N PRO A 19 -29.80 2.34 9.04
CA PRO A 19 -28.74 2.90 8.21
C PRO A 19 -29.10 4.25 7.57
N ALA A 20 -30.35 4.44 7.19
CA ALA A 20 -30.83 5.71 6.63
C ALA A 20 -30.78 6.85 7.67
N ASN A 21 -31.19 6.58 8.91
CA ASN A 21 -31.09 7.57 9.98
C ASN A 21 -29.65 7.84 10.37
N GLN A 22 -28.77 6.81 10.39
CA GLN A 22 -27.34 6.98 10.64
C GLN A 22 -26.72 7.91 9.60
N LEU A 23 -27.03 7.71 8.32
CA LEU A 23 -26.55 8.57 7.24
C LEU A 23 -27.02 10.01 7.44
N LYS A 24 -28.32 10.21 7.66
CA LYS A 24 -28.89 11.53 7.89
C LYS A 24 -28.21 12.27 9.06
N PHE A 25 -28.06 11.60 10.22
CA PHE A 25 -27.36 12.19 11.36
C PHE A 25 -25.89 12.50 11.06
N THR A 26 -25.21 11.62 10.33
CA THR A 26 -23.83 11.87 9.93
C THR A 26 -23.72 13.10 9.04
N GLU A 27 -24.57 13.25 8.03
CA GLU A 27 -24.58 14.41 7.14
C GLU A 27 -24.89 15.72 7.89
N GLU A 28 -25.88 15.70 8.79
CA GLU A 28 -26.23 16.85 9.62
C GLU A 28 -25.09 17.25 10.58
N LEU A 29 -24.48 16.28 11.26
CA LEU A 29 -23.39 16.53 12.22
C LEU A 29 -22.09 16.94 11.54
N MET A 30 -21.71 16.26 10.45
CA MET A 30 -20.47 16.57 9.72
C MET A 30 -20.44 18.00 9.20
N SER A 31 -21.58 18.53 8.77
CA SER A 31 -21.69 19.91 8.30
C SER A 31 -21.50 20.96 9.41
N SER A 32 -21.67 20.57 10.68
CA SER A 32 -21.55 21.46 11.85
C SER A 32 -20.19 21.39 12.55
N ILE A 33 -19.38 20.33 12.29
CA ILE A 33 -18.07 20.15 12.92
C ILE A 33 -17.03 20.99 12.18
N THR A 34 -16.36 21.86 12.92
CA THR A 34 -15.28 22.72 12.41
C THR A 34 -13.91 22.21 12.83
N ILE A 35 -12.85 22.70 12.16
CA ILE A 35 -11.46 22.47 12.58
C ILE A 35 -11.21 23.01 14.00
N ASP A 36 -11.84 24.11 14.37
CA ASP A 36 -11.71 24.68 15.71
C ASP A 36 -12.33 23.78 16.78
N ASP A 37 -13.44 23.11 16.48
CA ASP A 37 -14.04 22.13 17.38
C ASP A 37 -13.11 20.93 17.62
N LEU A 38 -12.48 20.41 16.55
CA LEU A 38 -11.49 19.35 16.65
C LEU A 38 -10.27 19.79 17.47
N ASN A 39 -9.73 20.96 17.20
CA ASN A 39 -8.60 21.51 17.92
C ASN A 39 -8.93 21.73 19.40
N ALA A 40 -10.11 22.24 19.71
CA ALA A 40 -10.58 22.42 21.08
C ALA A 40 -10.74 21.09 21.81
N TYR A 41 -11.27 20.07 21.15
CA TYR A 41 -11.41 18.72 21.69
C TYR A 41 -10.05 18.12 22.05
N PHE A 42 -9.09 18.12 21.12
CA PHE A 42 -7.74 17.59 21.35
C PHE A 42 -6.98 18.37 22.41
N LYS A 43 -7.12 19.69 22.43
CA LYS A 43 -6.51 20.55 23.45
C LYS A 43 -7.05 20.25 24.87
N ASN A 44 -8.34 19.95 24.99
CA ASN A 44 -8.92 19.56 26.27
C ASN A 44 -8.50 18.15 26.69
N TYR A 45 -8.37 17.22 25.72
CA TYR A 45 -7.94 15.85 25.97
C TYR A 45 -6.49 15.79 26.44
N THR A 46 -5.58 16.59 25.85
CA THR A 46 -4.15 16.64 26.22
C THR A 46 -3.89 17.38 27.54
N LYS A 47 -4.83 18.21 28.02
CA LYS A 47 -4.75 18.92 29.31
C LYS A 47 -5.25 18.12 30.50
N ALA A 48 -5.70 16.90 30.31
CA ALA A 48 -6.21 16.07 31.39
C ALA A 48 -5.10 15.83 32.46
N ASN A 49 -5.41 16.07 33.73
CA ASN A 49 -4.47 15.90 34.85
C ASN A 49 -4.13 14.43 35.18
N ASN A 50 -4.67 13.48 34.41
CA ASN A 50 -4.48 12.05 34.60
C ASN A 50 -3.73 11.48 33.40
N GLN A 51 -2.44 11.76 33.31
CA GLN A 51 -1.56 11.27 32.25
C GLN A 51 -0.58 10.24 32.79
N ILE A 52 -0.39 9.16 32.05
CA ILE A 52 0.63 8.15 32.30
C ILE A 52 1.60 8.22 31.13
N ILE A 53 2.88 8.39 31.43
CA ILE A 53 3.95 8.32 30.43
C ILE A 53 4.65 6.99 30.64
N GLU A 54 4.58 6.12 29.65
CA GLU A 54 5.24 4.81 29.65
C GLU A 54 6.27 4.77 28.51
N ILE A 55 7.50 4.37 28.84
CA ILE A 55 8.54 4.11 27.84
C ILE A 55 8.93 2.65 27.94
N THR A 56 8.72 1.94 26.85
CA THR A 56 9.16 0.54 26.71
C THR A 56 10.29 0.45 25.70
N GLY A 57 11.27 -0.36 25.97
CA GLY A 57 12.39 -0.58 25.07
C GLY A 57 13.11 -1.88 25.37
N PRO A 58 13.97 -2.37 24.45
CA PRO A 58 14.78 -3.55 24.69
C PRO A 58 15.70 -3.37 25.89
N GLU A 59 15.91 -4.45 26.65
CA GLU A 59 16.70 -4.45 27.90
C GLU A 59 18.14 -3.93 27.73
N TYR A 60 18.69 -4.01 26.51
CA TYR A 60 20.03 -3.54 26.22
C TYR A 60 20.15 -2.01 26.05
N ILE A 61 19.04 -1.28 25.96
CA ILE A 61 19.05 0.19 25.91
C ILE A 61 19.31 0.75 27.30
N LYS A 62 20.53 1.22 27.52
CA LYS A 62 20.98 1.73 28.82
C LYS A 62 20.65 3.19 29.10
N ASN A 63 20.26 3.94 28.09
CA ASN A 63 20.07 5.41 28.17
C ASN A 63 18.61 5.81 28.00
N LEU A 64 17.69 5.10 28.65
CA LEU A 64 16.30 5.56 28.73
C LEU A 64 16.24 6.79 29.64
N PRO A 65 15.45 7.82 29.26
CA PRO A 65 15.26 8.98 30.11
C PRO A 65 14.62 8.58 31.46
N ASN A 66 15.10 9.16 32.53
CA ASN A 66 14.52 8.99 33.85
C ASN A 66 13.24 9.84 34.03
N GLU A 67 12.57 9.70 35.17
CA GLU A 67 11.30 10.39 35.45
C GLU A 67 11.42 11.91 35.36
N ASP A 68 12.51 12.49 35.89
CA ASP A 68 12.71 13.93 35.88
C ASP A 68 12.97 14.46 34.46
N GLU A 69 13.72 13.71 33.67
CA GLU A 69 13.94 14.03 32.25
C GLU A 69 12.64 13.94 31.45
N LEU A 70 11.79 12.95 31.69
CA LEU A 70 10.49 12.83 31.05
C LEU A 70 9.57 14.00 31.40
N LYS A 71 9.48 14.35 32.68
CA LYS A 71 8.71 15.52 33.14
C LYS A 71 9.23 16.82 32.53
N ARG A 72 10.55 16.97 32.46
CA ARG A 72 11.18 18.14 31.82
C ARG A 72 10.85 18.22 30.33
N LEU A 73 10.94 17.11 29.60
CA LEU A 73 10.60 17.04 28.17
C LEU A 73 9.12 17.36 27.93
N HIS A 74 8.24 16.80 28.75
CA HIS A 74 6.79 17.08 28.68
C HIS A 74 6.52 18.59 28.85
N ASN A 75 7.05 19.21 29.89
CA ASN A 75 6.88 20.63 30.17
C ASN A 75 7.49 21.52 29.08
N GLN A 76 8.61 21.09 28.48
CA GLN A 76 9.23 21.79 27.36
C GLN A 76 8.36 21.77 26.08
N VAL A 77 7.69 20.65 25.80
CA VAL A 77 6.77 20.53 24.66
C VAL A 77 5.53 21.40 24.88
N GLU A 78 4.96 21.43 26.09
CA GLU A 78 3.82 22.28 26.41
C GLU A 78 4.09 23.79 26.27
N SER A 79 5.36 24.19 26.55
CA SER A 79 5.77 25.60 26.43
C SER A 79 6.28 25.99 25.06
N LYS A 80 6.38 25.04 24.11
CA LYS A 80 6.94 25.27 22.79
C LYS A 80 5.89 25.93 21.88
N ASP A 81 6.28 27.04 21.26
CA ASP A 81 5.51 27.65 20.18
C ASP A 81 5.62 26.74 18.93
N ILE A 82 4.61 25.89 18.76
CA ILE A 82 4.54 24.95 17.63
C ILE A 82 3.75 25.65 16.52
N LYS A 83 4.42 25.89 15.40
CA LYS A 83 3.74 26.40 14.20
C LYS A 83 2.70 25.39 13.71
N PRO A 84 1.54 25.87 13.23
CA PRO A 84 0.57 24.99 12.59
C PRO A 84 1.23 24.18 11.47
N TYR A 85 0.81 22.93 11.31
CA TYR A 85 1.21 22.13 10.16
C TYR A 85 0.58 22.73 8.89
N GLU A 86 1.42 23.27 8.01
CA GLU A 86 0.99 23.75 6.70
C GLU A 86 1.04 22.61 5.71
N PHE A 87 -0.13 22.18 5.27
CA PHE A 87 -0.26 21.18 4.24
C PHE A 87 -0.20 21.88 2.87
N ILE A 88 0.93 21.73 2.18
CA ILE A 88 1.08 22.22 0.81
C ILE A 88 0.67 21.10 -0.14
N VAL A 89 -0.51 21.22 -0.76
CA VAL A 89 -0.86 20.39 -1.92
C VAL A 89 -0.01 20.88 -3.07
N LYS A 90 1.00 20.10 -3.43
CA LYS A 90 1.72 20.35 -4.68
C LYS A 90 0.78 19.99 -5.84
N GLU A 91 0.47 20.94 -6.69
CA GLU A 91 -0.03 20.64 -8.03
C GLU A 91 1.14 20.08 -8.84
N VAL A 92 1.24 18.75 -8.87
CA VAL A 92 2.29 18.04 -9.61
C VAL A 92 1.66 17.43 -10.84
N GLU A 93 2.13 17.82 -12.00
CA GLU A 93 1.87 17.08 -13.24
C GLU A 93 2.67 15.78 -13.18
N LEU A 94 1.99 14.67 -12.90
CA LEU A 94 2.62 13.37 -12.66
C LEU A 94 3.33 12.80 -13.90
N ILE A 95 2.82 13.12 -15.08
CA ILE A 95 3.34 12.65 -16.37
C ILE A 95 3.48 13.88 -17.24
N LYS A 96 4.71 14.29 -17.52
CA LYS A 96 5.05 15.53 -18.24
C LYS A 96 5.16 15.31 -19.75
N GLU A 97 5.24 14.08 -20.19
CA GLU A 97 5.38 13.69 -21.58
C GLU A 97 4.03 13.30 -22.18
N ASP A 98 3.85 13.60 -23.45
CA ASP A 98 2.70 13.13 -24.21
C ASP A 98 2.84 11.64 -24.50
N LEU A 99 2.04 10.83 -23.82
CA LEU A 99 2.03 9.38 -24.04
C LEU A 99 1.42 9.04 -25.39
N THR A 100 2.16 8.29 -26.19
CA THR A 100 1.71 7.86 -27.51
C THR A 100 0.65 6.76 -27.42
N GLY A 101 0.77 5.89 -26.42
CA GLY A 101 -0.13 4.76 -26.21
C GLY A 101 -0.10 3.72 -27.32
N SER A 102 -0.92 2.69 -27.17
CA SER A 102 -1.16 1.66 -28.19
C SER A 102 -2.64 1.47 -28.42
N LYS A 103 -3.04 1.38 -29.71
CA LYS A 103 -4.44 1.21 -30.06
C LYS A 103 -4.96 -0.20 -29.78
N ILE A 104 -6.24 -0.28 -29.48
CA ILE A 104 -6.97 -1.55 -29.42
C ILE A 104 -7.07 -2.10 -30.86
N VAL A 105 -6.38 -3.22 -31.12
CA VAL A 105 -6.37 -3.89 -32.42
C VAL A 105 -7.37 -5.02 -32.51
N LYS A 106 -7.85 -5.52 -31.38
CA LYS A 106 -8.84 -6.60 -31.33
C LYS A 106 -9.76 -6.48 -30.12
N LYS A 107 -11.07 -6.70 -30.36
CA LYS A 107 -12.09 -6.70 -29.31
C LYS A 107 -12.99 -7.92 -29.46
N ILE A 108 -13.03 -8.77 -28.44
CA ILE A 108 -13.83 -10.00 -28.42
C ILE A 108 -14.80 -9.93 -27.25
N LYS A 109 -16.09 -10.14 -27.52
CA LYS A 109 -17.13 -10.23 -26.48
C LYS A 109 -17.43 -11.69 -26.18
N PHE A 110 -17.52 -12.04 -24.89
CA PHE A 110 -17.93 -13.34 -24.40
C PHE A 110 -19.37 -13.25 -23.83
N PRO A 111 -20.42 -13.54 -24.64
CA PRO A 111 -21.80 -13.24 -24.23
C PRO A 111 -22.26 -13.97 -22.98
N LYS A 112 -21.76 -15.21 -22.74
CA LYS A 112 -22.13 -16.01 -21.57
C LYS A 112 -21.63 -15.43 -20.24
N THR A 113 -20.47 -14.77 -20.23
CA THR A 113 -19.85 -14.19 -19.04
C THR A 113 -20.00 -12.67 -18.98
N GLY A 114 -20.30 -12.04 -20.11
CA GLY A 114 -20.32 -10.60 -20.29
C GLY A 114 -18.92 -9.96 -20.21
N VAL A 115 -17.86 -10.76 -20.36
CA VAL A 115 -16.47 -10.27 -20.43
C VAL A 115 -16.18 -9.75 -21.84
N VAL A 116 -15.42 -8.68 -21.93
CA VAL A 116 -14.85 -8.15 -23.15
C VAL A 116 -13.34 -8.27 -23.07
N LYS A 117 -12.73 -8.99 -24.01
CA LYS A 117 -11.26 -9.05 -24.14
C LYS A 117 -10.81 -8.03 -25.17
N LEU A 118 -9.89 -7.19 -24.79
CA LEU A 118 -9.16 -6.27 -25.65
C LEU A 118 -7.75 -6.78 -25.88
N THR A 119 -7.19 -6.56 -27.06
CA THR A 119 -5.77 -6.77 -27.35
C THR A 119 -5.24 -5.44 -27.89
N LEU A 120 -4.17 -4.93 -27.28
CA LEU A 120 -3.47 -3.73 -27.73
C LEU A 120 -2.41 -4.06 -28.77
N ALA A 121 -1.99 -3.06 -29.55
CA ALA A 121 -0.94 -3.22 -30.54
C ALA A 121 0.43 -3.57 -29.93
N ASN A 122 0.69 -3.21 -28.65
CA ASN A 122 1.89 -3.61 -27.91
C ASN A 122 1.84 -5.07 -27.39
N GLY A 123 0.73 -5.79 -27.60
CA GLY A 123 0.56 -7.20 -27.21
C GLY A 123 -0.19 -7.42 -25.91
N SER A 124 -0.40 -6.39 -25.08
CA SER A 124 -1.14 -6.51 -23.83
C SER A 124 -2.56 -7.03 -24.03
N GLU A 125 -3.00 -7.93 -23.19
CA GLU A 125 -4.37 -8.46 -23.18
C GLU A 125 -5.12 -7.94 -21.94
N ILE A 126 -6.29 -7.35 -22.18
CA ILE A 126 -7.10 -6.77 -21.11
C ILE A 126 -8.49 -7.41 -21.11
N PHE A 127 -8.88 -7.95 -19.96
CA PHE A 127 -10.19 -8.57 -19.74
C PHE A 127 -11.06 -7.62 -18.92
N LEU A 128 -12.10 -7.08 -19.53
CA LEU A 128 -13.03 -6.14 -18.93
C LEU A 128 -14.33 -6.83 -18.52
N LYS A 129 -14.74 -6.65 -17.28
CA LYS A 129 -16.05 -7.10 -16.81
C LYS A 129 -16.78 -5.95 -16.14
N GLN A 130 -17.66 -5.29 -16.89
CA GLN A 130 -18.57 -4.30 -16.33
C GLN A 130 -19.59 -4.98 -15.41
N THR A 131 -19.79 -4.44 -14.21
CA THR A 131 -20.77 -4.93 -13.23
C THR A 131 -21.22 -3.81 -12.30
N LYS A 132 -22.50 -3.80 -11.95
CA LYS A 132 -23.07 -2.83 -10.97
C LYS A 132 -23.32 -3.46 -9.60
N SER A 133 -22.62 -4.57 -9.29
CA SER A 133 -22.74 -5.26 -7.99
C SER A 133 -22.34 -4.38 -6.82
N LYS A 134 -21.35 -3.52 -7.03
CA LYS A 134 -20.95 -2.48 -6.09
C LYS A 134 -20.81 -1.18 -6.90
N LYS A 135 -21.57 -0.17 -6.48
CA LYS A 135 -21.57 1.13 -7.16
C LYS A 135 -20.22 1.82 -6.94
N ASP A 136 -19.71 2.44 -7.99
CA ASP A 136 -18.51 3.27 -7.96
C ASP A 136 -17.26 2.53 -7.43
N ASP A 137 -17.10 1.25 -7.82
CA ASP A 137 -16.01 0.40 -7.38
C ASP A 137 -15.40 -0.31 -8.60
N ILE A 138 -14.13 -0.06 -8.86
CA ILE A 138 -13.37 -0.62 -9.97
C ILE A 138 -12.14 -1.30 -9.41
N ILE A 139 -11.95 -2.57 -9.74
CA ILE A 139 -10.80 -3.38 -9.31
C ILE A 139 -9.96 -3.69 -10.54
N ILE A 140 -8.64 -3.51 -10.40
CA ILE A 140 -7.66 -3.88 -11.42
C ILE A 140 -6.68 -4.92 -10.88
N ARG A 141 -6.34 -5.89 -11.72
CA ARG A 141 -5.21 -6.79 -11.54
C ARG A 141 -4.46 -6.94 -12.85
N GLY A 142 -3.18 -6.57 -12.85
CA GLY A 142 -2.24 -6.92 -13.89
C GLY A 142 -1.31 -8.02 -13.39
N TYR A 143 -0.97 -9.03 -14.20
CA TYR A 143 -0.05 -10.08 -13.81
C TYR A 143 0.77 -10.60 -14.98
N SER A 144 1.99 -11.01 -14.67
CA SER A 144 2.90 -11.75 -15.54
C SER A 144 3.48 -12.95 -14.79
N LEU A 145 3.88 -14.00 -15.51
CA LEU A 145 4.48 -15.18 -14.90
C LEU A 145 5.99 -15.02 -14.78
N GLY A 146 6.53 -15.47 -13.64
CA GLY A 146 7.97 -15.40 -13.37
C GLY A 146 8.23 -15.30 -11.87
N GLY A 147 8.00 -14.15 -11.30
CA GLY A 147 8.19 -13.90 -9.87
C GLY A 147 9.65 -14.10 -9.43
N THR A 148 9.83 -14.35 -8.14
CA THR A 148 11.18 -14.59 -7.58
C THR A 148 11.82 -15.89 -8.05
N SER A 149 11.09 -16.77 -8.78
CA SER A 149 11.68 -17.96 -9.41
C SER A 149 12.70 -17.59 -10.48
N GLN A 150 12.63 -16.40 -11.05
CA GLN A 150 13.55 -15.89 -12.08
C GLN A 150 14.82 -15.28 -11.49
N ALA A 151 14.90 -15.09 -10.17
CA ALA A 151 16.11 -14.58 -9.54
C ALA A 151 17.18 -15.67 -9.41
N GLY A 152 18.44 -15.32 -9.67
CA GLY A 152 19.60 -16.12 -9.27
C GLY A 152 19.71 -16.22 -7.75
N ASP A 153 20.41 -17.23 -7.24
CA ASP A 153 20.54 -17.43 -5.79
C ASP A 153 21.34 -16.31 -5.12
N ASP A 154 22.25 -15.70 -5.86
CA ASP A 154 23.07 -14.56 -5.44
C ASP A 154 22.26 -13.28 -5.14
N ILE A 155 21.21 -13.01 -5.92
CA ILE A 155 20.34 -11.86 -5.74
C ILE A 155 19.01 -12.20 -5.01
N TYR A 156 18.78 -13.49 -4.72
CA TYR A 156 17.51 -13.95 -4.16
C TYR A 156 17.09 -13.24 -2.87
N PRO A 157 17.98 -12.90 -1.92
CA PRO A 157 17.60 -12.11 -0.75
C PRO A 157 16.94 -10.78 -1.11
N SER A 158 17.49 -10.06 -2.08
CA SER A 158 16.93 -8.80 -2.57
C SER A 158 15.62 -9.04 -3.32
N ALA A 159 15.58 -9.99 -4.25
CA ALA A 159 14.40 -10.35 -5.03
C ALA A 159 13.21 -10.73 -4.14
N LYS A 160 13.44 -11.52 -3.09
CA LYS A 160 12.42 -11.96 -2.13
C LYS A 160 11.71 -10.79 -1.44
N TYR A 161 12.41 -9.70 -1.20
CA TYR A 161 11.86 -8.57 -0.46
C TYR A 161 11.59 -7.34 -1.32
N THR A 162 11.85 -7.41 -2.62
CA THR A 162 11.61 -6.30 -3.56
C THR A 162 10.18 -5.74 -3.39
N SER A 163 9.16 -6.56 -3.44
CA SER A 163 7.76 -6.10 -3.27
C SER A 163 7.52 -5.36 -1.93
N SER A 164 8.07 -5.88 -0.83
CA SER A 164 7.92 -5.22 0.49
C SER A 164 8.64 -3.88 0.57
N ILE A 165 9.76 -3.73 -0.14
CA ILE A 165 10.53 -2.49 -0.21
C ILE A 165 9.80 -1.49 -1.11
N LEU A 166 9.29 -1.93 -2.26
CA LEU A 166 8.54 -1.12 -3.22
C LEU A 166 7.24 -0.53 -2.65
N SER A 167 6.63 -1.21 -1.68
CA SER A 167 5.42 -0.69 -1.03
C SER A 167 5.62 0.68 -0.33
N ARG A 168 6.89 1.06 -0.11
CA ARG A 168 7.30 2.34 0.47
C ARG A 168 8.09 3.22 -0.50
N ALA A 169 8.13 2.85 -1.78
CA ALA A 169 8.84 3.59 -2.80
C ALA A 169 8.14 4.90 -3.17
N ASP A 170 8.92 5.88 -3.54
CA ASP A 170 8.42 7.09 -4.15
C ASP A 170 7.95 6.80 -5.58
N ILE A 171 7.00 7.57 -6.09
CA ILE A 171 6.41 7.36 -7.43
C ILE A 171 6.39 8.68 -8.20
N GLY A 172 6.97 8.71 -9.39
CA GLY A 172 7.17 9.95 -10.11
C GLY A 172 7.91 10.97 -9.24
N GLU A 173 7.41 12.18 -9.10
CA GLU A 173 7.97 13.21 -8.21
C GLU A 173 7.38 13.20 -6.80
N LEU A 174 6.49 12.23 -6.50
CA LEU A 174 5.79 12.16 -5.22
C LEU A 174 6.49 11.20 -4.24
N THR A 175 6.66 11.66 -3.03
CA THR A 175 6.88 10.79 -1.88
C THR A 175 5.61 9.98 -1.55
N VAL A 176 5.74 8.94 -0.75
CA VAL A 176 4.58 8.13 -0.30
C VAL A 176 3.49 9.01 0.31
N SER A 177 3.85 9.95 1.21
CA SER A 177 2.88 10.85 1.85
C SER A 177 2.22 11.82 0.87
N GLU A 178 2.97 12.38 -0.07
CA GLU A 178 2.42 13.26 -1.11
C GLU A 178 1.48 12.50 -2.04
N LYS A 179 1.82 11.24 -2.39
CA LYS A 179 0.93 10.37 -3.16
C LYS A 179 -0.38 10.09 -2.42
N GLU A 180 -0.33 9.75 -1.13
CA GLU A 180 -1.52 9.46 -0.33
C GLU A 180 -2.41 10.68 -0.16
N ASN A 181 -1.85 11.87 -0.14
CA ASN A 181 -2.58 13.12 -0.09
C ASN A 181 -3.28 13.46 -1.42
N LEU A 182 -2.61 13.23 -2.54
CA LEU A 182 -3.17 13.46 -3.88
C LEU A 182 -4.17 12.36 -4.26
N TYR A 183 -3.87 11.14 -3.86
CA TYR A 183 -4.67 9.95 -4.14
C TYR A 183 -4.99 9.22 -2.82
N PRO A 184 -6.06 9.66 -2.11
CA PRO A 184 -6.41 9.05 -0.83
C PRO A 184 -6.69 7.56 -0.98
N THR A 185 -6.03 6.75 -0.15
CA THR A 185 -6.12 5.29 -0.21
C THR A 185 -7.53 4.74 0.04
N SER A 186 -8.45 5.57 0.55
CA SER A 186 -9.88 5.22 0.66
C SER A 186 -10.60 5.14 -0.70
N PHE A 187 -10.10 5.85 -1.72
CA PHE A 187 -10.74 5.99 -3.02
C PHE A 187 -9.95 5.38 -4.16
N VAL A 188 -8.64 5.38 -4.06
CA VAL A 188 -7.75 4.77 -5.05
C VAL A 188 -6.51 4.21 -4.37
N ASN A 189 -6.14 3.00 -4.73
CA ASN A 189 -4.88 2.41 -4.29
C ASN A 189 -4.36 1.43 -5.32
N LEU A 190 -3.06 1.47 -5.56
CA LEU A 190 -2.34 0.51 -6.39
C LEU A 190 -1.09 0.05 -5.66
N PHE A 191 -0.80 -1.23 -5.75
CA PHE A 191 0.43 -1.81 -5.22
C PHE A 191 0.96 -2.91 -6.14
N THR A 192 2.27 -2.97 -6.25
CA THR A 192 2.97 -4.04 -6.93
C THR A 192 3.19 -5.22 -6.01
N TYR A 193 3.19 -6.41 -6.56
CA TYR A 193 3.58 -7.62 -5.85
C TYR A 193 4.51 -8.47 -6.70
N ILE A 194 5.41 -9.20 -6.05
CA ILE A 194 6.24 -10.22 -6.64
C ILE A 194 6.21 -11.41 -5.69
N ASN A 195 5.63 -12.51 -6.12
CA ASN A 195 5.60 -13.75 -5.37
C ASN A 195 6.58 -14.79 -5.96
N GLY A 196 6.44 -16.07 -5.60
CA GLY A 196 7.35 -17.13 -6.05
C GLY A 196 7.34 -17.35 -7.57
N GLN A 197 6.19 -17.19 -8.23
CA GLN A 197 5.96 -17.62 -9.62
C GLN A 197 5.29 -16.56 -10.50
N GLU A 198 4.90 -15.45 -9.96
CA GLU A 198 4.32 -14.35 -10.72
C GLU A 198 4.67 -12.99 -10.09
N GLU A 199 4.70 -11.97 -10.91
CA GLU A 199 4.69 -10.57 -10.52
C GLU A 199 3.41 -9.91 -11.02
N GLY A 200 3.06 -8.80 -10.41
CA GLY A 200 1.89 -8.07 -10.83
C GLY A 200 1.64 -6.76 -10.09
N ILE A 201 0.55 -6.17 -10.49
CA ILE A 201 0.00 -4.98 -9.85
C ILE A 201 -1.48 -5.22 -9.59
N MET A 202 -1.97 -4.79 -8.45
CA MET A 202 -3.39 -4.86 -8.14
C MET A 202 -3.82 -3.63 -7.36
N GLY A 203 -5.11 -3.33 -7.49
CA GLY A 203 -5.66 -2.18 -6.81
C GLY A 203 -7.12 -1.96 -7.11
N TYR A 204 -7.59 -0.81 -6.67
CA TYR A 204 -8.97 -0.38 -6.85
C TYR A 204 -9.03 1.14 -7.05
N SER A 205 -10.14 1.59 -7.62
CA SER A 205 -10.47 3.00 -7.77
C SER A 205 -11.98 3.21 -7.72
N THR A 206 -12.37 4.44 -7.38
CA THR A 206 -13.68 4.98 -7.76
C THR A 206 -13.62 5.58 -9.17
N ASN A 207 -14.78 5.88 -9.78
CA ASN A 207 -14.82 6.52 -11.09
C ASN A 207 -14.16 7.91 -11.10
N GLU A 208 -14.30 8.66 -10.01
CA GLU A 208 -13.67 9.98 -9.83
C GLU A 208 -12.14 9.90 -9.95
N TYR A 209 -11.52 8.82 -9.45
CA TYR A 209 -10.07 8.63 -9.43
C TYR A 209 -9.56 7.68 -10.54
N LEU A 210 -10.41 7.32 -11.52
CA LEU A 210 -10.07 6.33 -12.55
C LEU A 210 -8.85 6.75 -13.38
N ASP A 211 -8.78 7.99 -13.85
CA ASP A 211 -7.60 8.52 -14.56
C ASP A 211 -6.36 8.52 -13.65
N GLY A 212 -6.52 8.90 -12.38
CA GLY A 212 -5.46 8.82 -11.36
C GLY A 212 -4.93 7.41 -11.17
N MET A 213 -5.82 6.41 -11.11
CA MET A 213 -5.43 5.01 -11.04
C MET A 213 -4.57 4.59 -12.25
N PHE A 214 -4.94 4.98 -13.46
CA PHE A 214 -4.17 4.66 -14.65
C PHE A 214 -2.83 5.42 -14.73
N LYS A 215 -2.76 6.67 -14.26
CA LYS A 215 -1.49 7.40 -14.07
C LYS A 215 -0.57 6.68 -13.10
N LEU A 216 -1.08 6.28 -11.94
CA LEU A 216 -0.32 5.49 -10.96
C LEU A 216 0.11 4.14 -11.54
N LEU A 217 -0.74 3.48 -12.34
CA LEU A 217 -0.40 2.24 -13.03
C LEU A 217 0.82 2.45 -13.94
N TYR A 218 0.78 3.44 -14.82
CA TYR A 218 1.88 3.78 -15.71
C TYR A 218 3.17 4.08 -14.94
N LEU A 219 3.12 4.92 -13.91
CA LEU A 219 4.29 5.26 -13.10
C LEU A 219 4.85 4.09 -12.30
N ASN A 220 4.02 3.13 -11.92
CA ASN A 220 4.52 1.88 -11.32
C ASN A 220 5.34 1.05 -12.30
N PHE A 221 5.15 1.15 -13.60
CA PHE A 221 5.99 0.50 -14.61
C PHE A 221 7.22 1.32 -14.97
N THR A 222 7.15 2.65 -14.92
CA THR A 222 8.13 3.55 -15.54
C THR A 222 8.96 4.36 -14.55
N ASP A 223 8.41 4.77 -13.41
CA ASP A 223 9.08 5.70 -12.47
C ASP A 223 8.75 5.41 -11.00
N LEU A 224 8.95 4.17 -10.58
CA LEU A 224 8.92 3.79 -9.17
C LEU A 224 10.35 3.85 -8.61
N ARG A 225 10.56 4.65 -7.56
CA ARG A 225 11.89 4.99 -7.07
C ARG A 225 12.16 4.48 -5.67
N VAL A 226 13.15 3.61 -5.56
CA VAL A 226 13.71 3.12 -4.30
C VAL A 226 15.07 3.78 -4.09
N ASN A 227 15.37 4.18 -2.85
CA ASN A 227 16.64 4.74 -2.46
C ASN A 227 17.25 3.98 -1.26
N GLN A 228 18.48 4.35 -0.89
CA GLN A 228 19.21 3.66 0.18
C GLN A 228 18.49 3.73 1.54
N ASN A 229 17.75 4.80 1.82
CA ASN A 229 17.00 4.90 3.08
C ASN A 229 15.89 3.86 3.17
N HIS A 230 15.20 3.55 2.06
CA HIS A 230 14.19 2.48 2.03
C HIS A 230 14.82 1.12 2.38
N ILE A 231 16.02 0.83 1.87
CA ILE A 231 16.77 -0.40 2.19
C ILE A 231 17.18 -0.43 3.66
N ASN A 232 17.70 0.67 4.17
CA ASN A 232 18.15 0.75 5.57
C ASN A 232 16.99 0.53 6.54
N LEU A 233 15.88 1.25 6.34
CA LEU A 233 14.66 1.11 7.15
C LEU A 233 14.08 -0.32 7.07
N PHE A 234 14.10 -0.92 5.88
CA PHE A 234 13.68 -2.31 5.70
C PHE A 234 14.55 -3.25 6.56
N LYS A 235 15.88 -3.14 6.46
CA LYS A 235 16.82 -3.98 7.23
C LYS A 235 16.64 -3.80 8.73
N GLU A 236 16.64 -2.56 9.21
CA GLU A 236 16.46 -2.25 10.63
C GLU A 236 15.20 -2.88 11.20
N ASN A 237 14.07 -2.71 10.51
CA ASN A 237 12.79 -3.28 10.92
C ASN A 237 12.82 -4.82 10.94
N LYS A 238 13.38 -5.44 9.90
CA LYS A 238 13.42 -6.91 9.78
C LYS A 238 14.38 -7.54 10.78
N ILE A 239 15.55 -6.95 10.98
CA ILE A 239 16.55 -7.42 11.95
C ILE A 239 16.02 -7.23 13.37
N SER A 240 15.39 -6.09 13.67
CA SER A 240 14.74 -5.87 14.96
C SER A 240 13.66 -6.92 15.24
N GLN A 241 12.78 -7.18 14.28
CA GLN A 241 11.74 -8.21 14.41
C GLN A 241 12.35 -9.61 14.59
N TYR A 242 13.36 -9.97 13.80
CA TYR A 242 14.08 -11.24 13.95
C TYR A 242 14.68 -11.41 15.34
N ASN A 243 15.27 -10.34 15.90
CA ASN A 243 15.84 -10.36 17.24
C ASN A 243 14.81 -10.53 18.37
N ILE A 244 13.59 -10.09 18.13
CA ILE A 244 12.45 -10.35 19.03
C ILE A 244 11.97 -11.79 18.87
N ASP A 245 11.73 -12.22 17.63
CA ASP A 245 11.16 -13.53 17.31
C ASP A 245 12.05 -14.67 17.81
N LYS A 246 13.37 -14.54 17.69
CA LYS A 246 14.31 -15.59 18.16
C LYS A 246 14.30 -15.82 19.68
N GLN A 247 13.71 -14.90 20.46
CA GLN A 247 13.52 -15.10 21.90
C GLN A 247 12.30 -15.98 22.20
N ASN A 248 11.42 -16.18 21.22
CA ASN A 248 10.28 -17.06 21.36
C ASN A 248 10.69 -18.52 21.12
N PRO A 249 10.41 -19.47 22.04
CA PRO A 249 10.67 -20.89 21.83
C PRO A 249 10.05 -21.47 20.56
N ASP A 250 8.88 -20.99 20.16
CA ASP A 250 8.20 -21.40 18.93
C ASP A 250 9.00 -21.04 17.67
N HIS A 251 9.81 -19.99 17.71
CA HIS A 251 10.67 -19.63 16.59
C HIS A 251 11.70 -20.73 16.29
N SER A 252 12.39 -21.23 17.32
CA SER A 252 13.37 -22.29 17.18
C SER A 252 12.74 -23.59 16.69
N TYR A 253 11.56 -23.95 17.23
CA TYR A 253 10.82 -25.12 16.77
C TYR A 253 10.42 -24.99 15.29
N ASN A 254 9.86 -23.85 14.89
CA ASN A 254 9.45 -23.62 13.51
C ASN A 254 10.64 -23.60 12.54
N LEU A 255 11.79 -23.09 12.97
CA LEU A 255 13.02 -23.12 12.20
C LEU A 255 13.44 -24.58 11.92
N GLU A 256 13.59 -25.38 12.96
CA GLU A 256 13.97 -26.81 12.85
C GLU A 256 12.96 -27.61 12.02
N TYR A 257 11.66 -27.37 12.23
CA TYR A 257 10.61 -28.00 11.45
C TYR A 257 10.74 -27.70 9.95
N ARG A 258 10.97 -26.43 9.61
CA ARG A 258 11.13 -26.03 8.20
C ARG A 258 12.42 -26.58 7.57
N LEU A 259 13.53 -26.55 8.30
CA LEU A 259 14.78 -27.15 7.84
C LEU A 259 14.57 -28.62 7.46
N LYS A 260 13.90 -29.40 8.31
CA LYS A 260 13.60 -30.81 8.04
C LYS A 260 12.61 -31.00 6.90
N LEU A 261 11.53 -30.20 6.86
CA LEU A 261 10.50 -30.32 5.83
C LEU A 261 11.04 -30.02 4.43
N TYR A 262 11.89 -29.02 4.30
CA TYR A 262 12.38 -28.56 3.01
C TYR A 262 13.83 -28.98 2.71
N GLN A 263 14.39 -29.91 3.48
CA GLN A 263 15.73 -30.47 3.27
C GLN A 263 16.83 -29.40 3.14
N ASP A 264 16.79 -28.41 4.02
CA ASP A 264 17.72 -27.29 4.05
C ASP A 264 17.78 -26.45 2.76
N HIS A 265 16.73 -26.48 1.92
CA HIS A 265 16.74 -25.72 0.68
C HIS A 265 16.86 -24.22 0.95
N PRO A 266 17.86 -23.49 0.39
CA PRO A 266 18.21 -22.13 0.80
C PRO A 266 17.07 -21.11 0.65
N ARG A 267 16.18 -21.30 -0.34
CA ARG A 267 15.05 -20.38 -0.59
C ARG A 267 13.87 -20.57 0.37
N THR A 268 13.86 -21.63 1.16
CA THR A 268 12.78 -21.98 2.09
C THR A 268 13.16 -21.76 3.56
N LEU A 269 14.42 -21.43 3.84
CA LEU A 269 14.93 -21.15 5.17
C LEU A 269 14.25 -19.92 5.77
N TYR A 270 14.16 -19.91 7.11
CA TYR A 270 13.84 -18.69 7.83
C TYR A 270 14.93 -17.67 7.58
N PRO A 271 14.57 -16.43 7.21
CA PRO A 271 15.56 -15.40 7.01
C PRO A 271 16.27 -15.07 8.33
N THR A 272 17.60 -15.11 8.30
CA THR A 272 18.47 -14.70 9.39
C THR A 272 18.89 -13.24 9.23
N GLU A 273 19.56 -12.69 10.26
CA GLU A 273 20.16 -11.35 10.15
C GLU A 273 21.12 -11.25 8.98
N GLU A 274 21.93 -12.29 8.72
CA GLU A 274 22.84 -12.35 7.56
C GLU A 274 22.09 -12.31 6.24
N PHE A 275 20.94 -13.00 6.17
CA PHE A 275 20.09 -12.97 4.99
C PHE A 275 19.54 -11.56 4.71
N TYR A 276 19.07 -10.86 5.75
CA TYR A 276 18.60 -9.49 5.60
C TYR A 276 19.72 -8.51 5.22
N ASN A 277 20.93 -8.72 5.71
CA ASN A 277 22.10 -7.91 5.38
C ASN A 277 22.52 -8.02 3.92
N GLN A 278 22.23 -9.10 3.22
CA GLN A 278 22.50 -9.28 1.78
C GLN A 278 21.57 -8.44 0.90
N VAL A 279 20.41 -8.03 1.40
CA VAL A 279 19.47 -7.16 0.63
C VAL A 279 20.16 -5.83 0.32
N ASN A 280 20.21 -5.43 -0.94
CA ASN A 280 20.87 -4.19 -1.36
C ASN A 280 20.05 -3.46 -2.44
N LEU A 281 20.33 -2.16 -2.56
CA LEU A 281 19.57 -1.27 -3.45
C LEU A 281 19.69 -1.68 -4.92
N LYS A 282 20.90 -2.01 -5.36
CA LYS A 282 21.17 -2.35 -6.76
C LYS A 282 20.34 -3.55 -7.22
N ASP A 283 20.41 -4.64 -6.48
CA ASP A 283 19.71 -5.88 -6.83
C ASP A 283 18.18 -5.69 -6.78
N VAL A 284 17.67 -4.92 -5.80
CA VAL A 284 16.24 -4.60 -5.71
C VAL A 284 15.78 -3.84 -6.95
N GLN A 285 16.52 -2.80 -7.35
CA GLN A 285 16.17 -1.98 -8.52
C GLN A 285 16.29 -2.78 -9.82
N GLU A 286 17.41 -3.48 -10.04
CA GLU A 286 17.63 -4.28 -11.25
C GLU A 286 16.59 -5.39 -11.39
N PHE A 287 16.28 -6.09 -10.31
CA PHE A 287 15.27 -7.14 -10.32
C PHE A 287 13.86 -6.58 -10.61
N TYR A 288 13.50 -5.45 -9.99
CA TYR A 288 12.24 -4.80 -10.30
C TYR A 288 12.13 -4.38 -11.76
N ILE A 289 13.13 -3.66 -12.26
CA ILE A 289 13.16 -3.21 -13.66
C ILE A 289 13.04 -4.42 -14.60
N ASP A 290 13.75 -5.51 -14.35
CA ASP A 290 13.67 -6.70 -15.18
C ASP A 290 12.27 -7.31 -15.23
N ARG A 291 11.54 -7.30 -14.10
CA ARG A 291 10.18 -7.87 -14.02
C ARG A 291 9.11 -6.95 -14.58
N PHE A 292 9.28 -5.63 -14.49
CA PHE A 292 8.25 -4.64 -14.86
C PHE A 292 8.57 -3.80 -16.11
N LYS A 293 9.70 -4.03 -16.77
CA LYS A 293 10.15 -3.23 -17.94
C LYS A 293 9.26 -3.32 -19.17
N ASP A 294 8.40 -4.32 -19.28
CA ASP A 294 7.57 -4.57 -20.46
C ASP A 294 6.12 -4.86 -20.06
N GLY A 295 5.28 -3.84 -20.13
CA GLY A 295 3.85 -3.96 -19.88
C GLY A 295 3.12 -4.89 -20.85
N GLY A 296 3.70 -5.12 -22.06
CA GLY A 296 3.15 -6.03 -23.06
C GLY A 296 3.13 -7.50 -22.62
N ASN A 297 3.98 -7.86 -21.64
CA ASN A 297 4.00 -9.21 -21.06
C ASN A 297 2.93 -9.42 -19.97
N PHE A 298 2.18 -8.37 -19.62
CA PHE A 298 1.15 -8.44 -18.59
C PHE A 298 -0.23 -8.67 -19.18
N ASN A 299 -1.00 -9.50 -18.51
CA ASN A 299 -2.44 -9.63 -18.71
C ASN A 299 -3.16 -8.80 -17.64
N PHE A 300 -4.13 -7.99 -18.05
CA PHE A 300 -4.90 -7.15 -17.14
C PHE A 300 -6.35 -7.64 -17.04
N ILE A 301 -6.88 -7.61 -15.83
CA ILE A 301 -8.28 -7.90 -15.53
C ILE A 301 -8.84 -6.67 -14.82
N ILE A 302 -9.89 -6.09 -15.36
CA ILE A 302 -10.57 -4.93 -14.77
C ILE A 302 -12.04 -5.26 -14.61
N VAL A 303 -12.53 -5.16 -13.37
CA VAL A 303 -13.90 -5.50 -13.00
C VAL A 303 -14.50 -4.36 -12.20
N GLY A 304 -15.69 -3.90 -12.56
CA GLY A 304 -16.33 -2.86 -11.77
C GLY A 304 -17.43 -2.08 -12.47
N ASP A 305 -17.81 -0.98 -11.84
CA ASP A 305 -18.84 -0.05 -12.31
C ASP A 305 -18.19 1.09 -13.12
N PHE A 306 -17.80 0.78 -14.35
CA PHE A 306 -17.20 1.72 -15.32
C PHE A 306 -17.97 1.73 -16.62
N GLU A 307 -17.81 2.78 -17.42
CA GLU A 307 -18.32 2.82 -18.80
C GLU A 307 -17.18 2.57 -19.82
N PHE A 308 -17.48 1.85 -20.90
CA PHE A 308 -16.46 1.42 -21.87
C PHE A 308 -15.84 2.59 -22.63
N ASP A 309 -16.60 3.61 -22.93
CA ASP A 309 -16.14 4.83 -23.61
C ASP A 309 -15.23 5.70 -22.75
N GLU A 310 -15.30 5.56 -21.43
CA GLU A 310 -14.41 6.23 -20.47
C GLU A 310 -13.11 5.44 -20.24
N ILE A 311 -13.20 4.11 -20.08
CA ILE A 311 -12.05 3.30 -19.70
C ILE A 311 -11.15 2.91 -20.89
N GLU A 312 -11.70 2.67 -22.09
CA GLU A 312 -10.93 2.25 -23.25
C GLU A 312 -9.85 3.28 -23.67
N PRO A 313 -10.11 4.60 -23.69
CA PRO A 313 -9.06 5.58 -23.95
C PRO A 313 -7.93 5.59 -22.92
N LEU A 314 -8.24 5.34 -21.64
CA LEU A 314 -7.24 5.25 -20.58
C LEU A 314 -6.37 3.99 -20.74
N ILE A 315 -6.98 2.88 -21.10
CA ILE A 315 -6.27 1.63 -21.42
C ILE A 315 -5.30 1.85 -22.59
N GLU A 316 -5.78 2.43 -23.70
CA GLU A 316 -4.93 2.73 -24.85
C GLU A 316 -3.76 3.64 -24.48
N LYS A 317 -4.02 4.68 -23.68
CA LYS A 317 -3.03 5.68 -23.28
C LYS A 317 -1.99 5.13 -22.33
N TYR A 318 -2.40 4.47 -21.23
CA TYR A 318 -1.51 4.16 -20.12
C TYR A 318 -0.97 2.72 -20.14
N ILE A 319 -1.78 1.73 -20.50
CA ILE A 319 -1.30 0.34 -20.66
C ILE A 319 -0.60 0.19 -22.01
N GLY A 320 -0.96 1.02 -22.95
CA GLY A 320 -0.38 1.02 -24.28
C GLY A 320 0.99 1.67 -24.42
N SER A 321 1.41 2.48 -23.45
CA SER A 321 2.65 3.25 -23.49
C SER A 321 3.88 2.55 -22.98
#